data_25304fb242b853efc9e353829001d3d8
#
_entry.id   25304fb242b853efc9e353829001d3d8
#
_cell.length_a   1.000
_cell.length_b   1.000
_cell.length_c   1.000
_cell.angle_alpha   90.00
_cell.angle_beta   90.00
_cell.angle_gamma   90.00
#
_symmetry.space_group_name_H-M   'P 1'
#
loop_
_entity.id
_entity.type
_entity.pdbx_description
1 polymer ?
#
loop_
_entity_poly.entity_id
_entity_poly.type
_entity_poly.pdbx_seq_one_letter_code
_entity_poly.pdbx_strand_id
1 'polypeptide(L)'
;TPLLKNSPKASIINISSVAGRLGFARRLPYASTKWAMIGFTESLAKELGPSGIRVNALLPGIVEGPRIEGVFQARAESEGVPYEEVRDRVLNNVSMKRMVSAGDVAEMAVFLCSEAGKNISGQSISVCGNVENL
;
A
#
# COMPACT_ATOMS: atom_id res chain seq x y z
N THR A 1 13.23 -7.50 17.05
CA THR A 1 14.43 -7.82 16.22
C THR A 1 15.23 -9.04 16.71
N PRO A 2 15.41 -9.34 18.04
CA PRO A 2 16.23 -10.51 18.44
C PRO A 2 15.80 -11.82 17.79
N LEU A 3 14.49 -12.10 17.74
CA LEU A 3 13.95 -13.31 17.11
C LEU A 3 14.19 -13.35 15.59
N LEU A 4 14.09 -12.20 14.92
CA LEU A 4 14.31 -12.11 13.47
C LEU A 4 15.78 -12.40 13.10
N LYS A 5 16.74 -12.01 13.94
CA LYS A 5 18.17 -12.29 13.71
C LYS A 5 18.49 -13.78 13.68
N ASN A 6 17.65 -14.62 14.26
CA ASN A 6 17.81 -16.06 14.28
C ASN A 6 17.17 -16.75 13.06
N SER A 7 16.50 -16.01 12.19
CA SER A 7 15.85 -16.54 11.00
C SER A 7 16.74 -16.32 9.76
N PRO A 8 17.01 -17.36 8.95
CA PRO A 8 17.80 -17.23 7.74
C PRO A 8 17.07 -16.47 6.61
N LYS A 9 15.78 -16.23 6.76
CA LYS A 9 14.92 -15.58 5.75
C LYS A 9 14.09 -14.43 6.34
N ALA A 10 14.63 -13.72 7.32
CA ALA A 10 13.89 -12.65 7.99
C ALA A 10 13.46 -11.54 7.03
N SER A 11 12.19 -11.18 7.08
CA SER A 11 11.59 -10.11 6.31
C SER A 11 10.53 -9.37 7.12
N ILE A 12 10.50 -8.07 6.98
CA ILE A 12 9.47 -7.18 7.55
C ILE A 12 8.74 -6.52 6.38
N ILE A 13 7.43 -6.61 6.37
CA ILE A 13 6.57 -5.95 5.39
C ILE A 13 5.70 -4.93 6.11
N ASN A 14 5.91 -3.67 5.81
CA ASN A 14 5.09 -2.57 6.30
C ASN A 14 3.97 -2.27 5.30
N ILE A 15 2.74 -2.09 5.77
CA ILE A 15 1.62 -1.73 4.91
C ILE A 15 1.39 -0.22 4.98
N SER A 16 1.87 0.49 3.95
CA SER A 16 1.61 1.91 3.77
C SER A 16 0.34 2.13 2.92
N SER A 17 0.41 2.94 1.90
CA SER A 17 -0.64 3.26 0.92
C SER A 17 -0.01 4.03 -0.25
N VAL A 18 -0.68 4.11 -1.39
CA VAL A 18 -0.32 5.08 -2.44
C VAL A 18 -0.37 6.52 -1.91
N ALA A 19 -1.17 6.82 -0.89
CA ALA A 19 -1.16 8.10 -0.16
C ALA A 19 0.16 8.38 0.59
N GLY A 20 1.08 7.43 0.66
CA GLY A 20 2.46 7.64 1.10
C GLY A 20 3.38 8.19 0.00
N ARG A 21 2.89 8.33 -1.24
CA ARG A 21 3.63 8.93 -2.39
C ARG A 21 2.87 10.06 -3.06
N LEU A 22 1.55 10.07 -2.92
CA LEU A 22 0.67 11.06 -3.54
C LEU A 22 0.07 11.94 -2.45
N GLY A 23 -0.11 13.23 -2.76
CA GLY A 23 -0.89 14.11 -1.90
C GLY A 23 -2.34 13.64 -1.85
N PHE A 24 -2.96 13.70 -0.68
CA PHE A 24 -4.36 13.30 -0.49
C PHE A 24 -5.14 14.42 0.19
N ALA A 25 -5.86 15.20 -0.60
CA ALA A 25 -6.64 16.32 -0.10
C ALA A 25 -7.67 15.86 0.95
N ARG A 26 -7.85 16.67 2.00
CA ARG A 26 -8.75 16.40 3.14
C ARG A 26 -8.40 15.15 3.96
N ARG A 27 -7.22 14.59 3.77
CA ARG A 27 -6.69 13.41 4.46
C ARG A 27 -5.28 13.62 5.01
N LEU A 28 -4.95 14.88 5.38
CA LEU A 28 -3.61 15.26 5.82
C LEU A 28 -3.01 14.33 6.90
N PRO A 29 -3.68 14.02 8.04
CA PRO A 29 -3.09 13.14 9.04
C PRO A 29 -2.80 11.73 8.51
N TYR A 30 -3.72 11.18 7.71
CA TYR A 30 -3.56 9.88 7.09
C TYR A 30 -2.38 9.86 6.12
N ALA A 31 -2.34 10.80 5.18
CA ALA A 31 -1.25 10.90 4.22
C ALA A 31 0.11 11.05 4.93
N SER A 32 0.20 11.94 5.92
CA SER A 32 1.44 12.14 6.69
C SER A 32 1.93 10.87 7.36
N THR A 33 1.04 10.07 7.98
CA THR A 33 1.44 8.79 8.58
C THR A 33 1.90 7.76 7.54
N LYS A 34 1.30 7.78 6.34
CA LYS A 34 1.68 6.87 5.26
C LYS A 34 3.00 7.25 4.60
N TRP A 35 3.30 8.55 4.47
CA TRP A 35 4.62 9.04 4.08
C TRP A 35 5.69 8.69 5.13
N ALA A 36 5.40 8.88 6.40
CA ALA A 36 6.31 8.51 7.49
C ALA A 36 6.66 7.01 7.46
N MET A 37 5.71 6.15 7.11
CA MET A 37 5.94 4.70 6.98
C MET A 37 6.97 4.36 5.89
N ILE A 38 7.05 5.14 4.82
CA ILE A 38 8.07 4.95 3.77
C ILE A 38 9.46 5.29 4.32
N GLY A 39 9.63 6.46 4.90
CA GLY A 39 10.91 6.85 5.51
C GLY A 39 11.35 5.90 6.62
N PHE A 40 10.40 5.45 7.45
CA PHE A 40 10.65 4.42 8.47
C PHE A 40 11.15 3.11 7.84
N THR A 41 10.51 2.64 6.76
CA THR A 41 10.89 1.40 6.05
C THR A 41 12.30 1.48 5.50
N GLU A 42 12.64 2.56 4.82
CA GLU A 42 13.97 2.77 4.22
C GLU A 42 15.06 2.85 5.29
N SER A 43 14.81 3.58 6.37
CA SER A 43 15.75 3.71 7.49
C SER A 43 15.98 2.37 8.18
N LEU A 44 14.90 1.67 8.50
CA LEU A 44 14.96 0.37 9.17
C LEU A 44 15.64 -0.70 8.29
N ALA A 45 15.47 -0.63 6.97
CA ALA A 45 16.16 -1.52 6.04
C ALA A 45 17.69 -1.34 6.09
N LYS A 46 18.17 -0.12 6.23
CA LYS A 46 19.61 0.18 6.39
C LYS A 46 20.13 -0.29 7.74
N GLU A 47 19.38 -0.09 8.82
CA GLU A 47 19.77 -0.51 10.16
C GLU A 47 19.81 -2.04 10.31
N LEU A 48 18.87 -2.75 9.72
CA LEU A 48 18.74 -4.21 9.89
C LEU A 48 19.42 -5.02 8.80
N GLY A 49 19.77 -4.39 7.68
CA GLY A 49 20.47 -5.04 6.55
C GLY A 49 21.73 -5.81 6.96
N PRO A 50 22.64 -5.24 7.78
CA PRO A 50 23.83 -5.96 8.27
C PRO A 50 23.50 -7.23 9.07
N SER A 51 22.28 -7.36 9.59
CA SER A 51 21.79 -8.56 10.29
C SER A 51 21.02 -9.52 9.36
N GLY A 52 21.04 -9.31 8.04
CA GLY A 52 20.35 -10.14 7.05
C GLY A 52 18.83 -9.99 7.06
N ILE A 53 18.27 -8.96 7.71
CA ILE A 53 16.83 -8.72 7.78
C ILE A 53 16.44 -7.71 6.70
N ARG A 54 15.53 -8.11 5.82
CA ARG A 54 14.98 -7.25 4.77
C ARG A 54 13.75 -6.50 5.28
N VAL A 55 13.57 -5.27 4.84
CA VAL A 55 12.42 -4.45 5.22
C VAL A 55 11.88 -3.76 3.98
N ASN A 56 10.61 -3.96 3.66
CA ASN A 56 9.94 -3.35 2.52
C ASN A 56 8.57 -2.79 2.90
N ALA A 57 8.06 -1.86 2.14
CA ALA A 57 6.70 -1.36 2.26
C ALA A 57 5.85 -1.77 1.05
N LEU A 58 4.61 -2.14 1.28
CA LEU A 58 3.58 -2.24 0.26
C LEU A 58 2.68 -1.01 0.31
N LEU A 59 2.36 -0.50 -0.86
CA LEU A 59 1.50 0.66 -1.06
C LEU A 59 0.24 0.24 -1.84
N PRO A 60 -0.76 -0.32 -1.15
CA PRO A 60 -2.02 -0.64 -1.81
C PRO A 60 -2.70 0.63 -2.36
N GLY A 61 -3.37 0.47 -3.49
CA GLY A 61 -4.26 1.46 -4.05
C GLY A 61 -5.66 1.37 -3.45
N ILE A 62 -6.66 1.36 -4.32
CA ILE A 62 -8.07 1.18 -3.95
C ILE A 62 -8.32 -0.32 -3.87
N VAL A 63 -8.42 -0.83 -2.63
CA VAL A 63 -8.64 -2.25 -2.37
C VAL A 63 -10.13 -2.55 -2.30
N GLU A 64 -10.58 -3.56 -3.05
CA GLU A 64 -11.95 -4.05 -3.04
C GLU A 64 -12.40 -4.49 -1.64
N GLY A 65 -13.68 -4.32 -1.35
CA GLY A 65 -14.31 -4.83 -0.15
C GLY A 65 -15.31 -3.87 0.49
N PRO A 66 -16.02 -4.32 1.53
CA PRO A 66 -17.15 -3.58 2.12
C PRO A 66 -16.79 -2.17 2.58
N ARG A 67 -15.53 -1.94 3.00
CA ARG A 67 -15.09 -0.62 3.45
C ARG A 67 -15.12 0.41 2.33
N ILE A 68 -14.58 0.10 1.15
CA ILE A 68 -14.53 1.05 0.03
C ILE A 68 -15.90 1.21 -0.60
N GLU A 69 -16.68 0.14 -0.66
CA GLU A 69 -18.08 0.17 -1.12
C GLU A 69 -18.91 1.11 -0.25
N GLY A 70 -18.79 1.01 1.09
CA GLY A 70 -19.45 1.93 2.02
C GLY A 70 -19.00 3.38 1.86
N VAL A 71 -17.74 3.63 1.53
CA VAL A 71 -17.24 4.99 1.24
C VAL A 71 -17.87 5.54 -0.04
N PHE A 72 -17.97 4.75 -1.10
CA PHE A 72 -18.60 5.17 -2.35
C PHE A 72 -20.10 5.41 -2.17
N GLN A 73 -20.78 4.53 -1.43
CA GLN A 73 -22.20 4.67 -1.14
C GLN A 73 -22.50 5.96 -0.36
N ALA A 74 -21.75 6.20 0.74
CA ALA A 74 -21.93 7.40 1.56
C ALA A 74 -21.67 8.69 0.76
N ARG A 75 -20.72 8.64 -0.15
CA ARG A 75 -20.40 9.78 -1.02
C ARG A 75 -21.49 9.99 -2.07
N ALA A 76 -22.01 8.94 -2.68
CA ALA A 76 -23.13 8.98 -3.63
C ALA A 76 -24.37 9.61 -3.00
N GLU A 77 -24.72 9.18 -1.78
CA GLU A 77 -25.82 9.75 -1.00
C GLU A 77 -25.59 11.24 -0.69
N SER A 78 -24.40 11.61 -0.24
CA SER A 78 -24.05 13.00 0.10
C SER A 78 -24.04 13.94 -1.12
N GLU A 79 -23.68 13.44 -2.29
CA GLU A 79 -23.63 14.21 -3.53
C GLU A 79 -24.94 14.15 -4.34
N GLY A 80 -25.87 13.25 -3.99
CA GLY A 80 -27.12 13.03 -4.70
C GLY A 80 -26.93 12.46 -6.11
N VAL A 81 -25.90 11.60 -6.30
CA VAL A 81 -25.55 10.97 -7.58
C VAL A 81 -25.57 9.45 -7.45
N PRO A 82 -25.69 8.69 -8.57
CA PRO A 82 -25.59 7.23 -8.54
C PRO A 82 -24.25 6.73 -7.99
N TYR A 83 -24.27 5.57 -7.33
CA TYR A 83 -23.08 4.87 -6.82
C TYR A 83 -22.03 4.65 -7.92
N GLU A 84 -22.47 4.21 -9.08
CA GLU A 84 -21.61 3.93 -10.24
C GLU A 84 -20.85 5.18 -10.71
N GLU A 85 -21.49 6.34 -10.63
CA GLU A 85 -20.84 7.60 -11.02
C GLU A 85 -19.66 7.94 -10.07
N VAL A 86 -19.86 7.76 -8.78
CA VAL A 86 -18.79 7.97 -7.79
C VAL A 86 -17.65 6.97 -8.00
N ARG A 87 -18.01 5.70 -8.17
CA ARG A 87 -17.05 4.63 -8.43
C ARG A 87 -16.22 4.90 -9.67
N ASP A 88 -16.86 5.21 -10.78
CA ASP A 88 -16.20 5.44 -12.07
C ASP A 88 -15.32 6.70 -12.03
N ARG A 89 -15.77 7.76 -11.37
CA ARG A 89 -14.97 8.98 -11.14
C ARG A 89 -13.69 8.66 -10.37
N VAL A 90 -13.77 7.83 -9.35
CA VAL A 90 -12.60 7.41 -8.57
C VAL A 90 -11.69 6.52 -9.41
N LEU A 91 -12.24 5.53 -10.13
CA LEU A 91 -11.46 4.62 -10.98
C LEU A 91 -10.84 5.32 -12.19
N ASN A 92 -11.39 6.45 -12.63
CA ASN A 92 -10.78 7.26 -13.69
C ASN A 92 -9.38 7.78 -13.32
N ASN A 93 -9.08 7.90 -12.02
CA ASN A 93 -7.74 8.22 -11.52
C ASN A 93 -6.81 6.99 -11.40
N VAL A 94 -7.27 5.82 -11.81
CA VAL A 94 -6.47 4.60 -11.85
C VAL A 94 -6.24 4.23 -13.31
N SER A 95 -5.01 4.13 -13.75
CA SER A 95 -4.65 3.85 -15.14
C SER A 95 -5.27 2.54 -15.65
N MET A 96 -5.27 1.48 -14.83
CA MET A 96 -5.89 0.19 -15.16
C MET A 96 -7.42 0.15 -14.98
N LYS A 97 -8.06 1.25 -14.59
CA LYS A 97 -9.52 1.41 -14.40
C LYS A 97 -10.17 0.34 -13.54
N ARG A 98 -9.44 -0.21 -12.58
CA ARG A 98 -9.93 -1.24 -11.67
C ARG A 98 -9.36 -1.07 -10.25
N MET A 99 -10.06 -1.61 -9.29
CA MET A 99 -9.56 -1.81 -7.93
C MET A 99 -8.57 -2.99 -7.91
N VAL A 100 -7.82 -3.11 -6.83
CA VAL A 100 -7.00 -4.28 -6.52
C VAL A 100 -7.70 -5.13 -5.46
N SER A 101 -7.49 -6.43 -5.50
CA SER A 101 -7.99 -7.33 -4.46
C SER A 101 -7.03 -7.35 -3.25
N ALA A 102 -7.52 -7.80 -2.10
CA ALA A 102 -6.65 -8.11 -0.97
C ALA A 102 -5.65 -9.23 -1.31
N GLY A 103 -6.05 -10.16 -2.20
CA GLY A 103 -5.19 -11.21 -2.74
C GLY A 103 -3.98 -10.66 -3.48
N ASP A 104 -4.16 -9.66 -4.35
CA ASP A 104 -3.04 -9.04 -5.09
C ASP A 104 -1.98 -8.48 -4.14
N VAL A 105 -2.42 -7.85 -3.05
CA VAL A 105 -1.51 -7.32 -2.01
C VAL A 105 -0.81 -8.44 -1.26
N ALA A 106 -1.54 -9.50 -0.92
CA ALA A 106 -0.99 -10.66 -0.21
C ALA A 106 0.03 -11.42 -1.07
N GLU A 107 -0.22 -11.62 -2.36
CA GLU A 107 0.71 -12.28 -3.27
C GLU A 107 2.03 -11.50 -3.40
N MET A 108 1.97 -10.17 -3.45
CA MET A 108 3.18 -9.35 -3.43
C MET A 108 3.95 -9.49 -2.10
N ALA A 109 3.25 -9.58 -0.96
CA ALA A 109 3.90 -9.83 0.32
C ALA A 109 4.59 -11.21 0.34
N VAL A 110 3.93 -12.25 -0.16
CA VAL A 110 4.50 -13.60 -0.30
C VAL A 110 5.73 -13.58 -1.20
N PHE A 111 5.66 -12.90 -2.36
CA PHE A 111 6.82 -12.73 -3.25
C PHE A 111 8.00 -12.10 -2.53
N LEU A 112 7.79 -11.00 -1.82
CA LEU A 112 8.85 -10.31 -1.08
C LEU A 112 9.43 -11.16 0.06
N CYS A 113 8.65 -12.05 0.65
CA CYS A 113 9.11 -12.97 1.69
C CYS A 113 9.82 -14.22 1.13
N SER A 114 9.64 -14.52 -0.15
CA SER A 114 10.18 -15.70 -0.81
C SER A 114 11.67 -15.56 -1.17
N GLU A 115 12.25 -16.64 -1.69
CA GLU A 115 13.62 -16.65 -2.23
C GLU A 115 13.77 -15.69 -3.44
N ALA A 116 12.71 -15.51 -4.24
CA ALA A 116 12.70 -14.57 -5.35
C ALA A 116 12.89 -13.11 -4.91
N GLY A 117 12.44 -12.78 -3.69
CA GLY A 117 12.60 -11.46 -3.09
C GLY A 117 13.88 -11.24 -2.30
N LYS A 118 14.82 -12.18 -2.26
CA LYS A 118 15.98 -12.16 -1.36
C LYS A 118 16.89 -10.93 -1.44
N ASN A 119 16.94 -10.29 -2.58
CA ASN A 119 17.74 -9.08 -2.80
C ASN A 119 16.91 -7.78 -2.81
N ILE A 120 15.63 -7.85 -2.37
CA ILE A 120 14.73 -6.70 -2.31
C ILE A 120 14.61 -6.25 -0.86
N SER A 121 15.16 -5.06 -0.55
CA SER A 121 15.08 -4.42 0.76
C SER A 121 15.09 -2.90 0.61
N GLY A 122 14.44 -2.19 1.51
CA GLY A 122 14.30 -0.74 1.48
C GLY A 122 13.35 -0.23 0.39
N GLN A 123 12.55 -1.11 -0.22
CA GLN A 123 11.68 -0.74 -1.32
C GLN A 123 10.26 -0.45 -0.85
N SER A 124 9.63 0.47 -1.58
CA SER A 124 8.21 0.82 -1.42
C SER A 124 7.48 0.47 -2.72
N ILE A 125 6.75 -0.64 -2.71
CA ILE A 125 6.16 -1.23 -3.90
C ILE A 125 4.66 -0.97 -3.94
N SER A 126 4.19 -0.29 -4.99
CA SER A 126 2.78 -0.03 -5.19
C SER A 126 2.07 -1.22 -5.81
N VAL A 127 0.96 -1.63 -5.19
CA VAL A 127 -0.01 -2.60 -5.74
C VAL A 127 -1.32 -1.82 -5.89
N CYS A 128 -1.49 -1.15 -7.03
CA CYS A 128 -2.52 -0.10 -7.11
C CYS A 128 -3.16 0.09 -8.50
N GLY A 129 -2.77 -0.69 -9.50
CA GLY A 129 -3.24 -0.47 -10.87
C GLY A 129 -2.79 0.87 -11.47
N ASN A 130 -1.72 1.46 -10.93
CA ASN A 130 -1.21 2.79 -11.27
C ASN A 130 -2.23 3.91 -10.97
N VAL A 131 -2.39 4.21 -9.68
CA VAL A 131 -3.17 5.38 -9.22
C VAL A 131 -2.38 6.64 -9.57
N GLU A 132 -3.01 7.55 -10.29
CA GLU A 132 -2.39 8.79 -10.77
C GLU A 132 -2.67 9.98 -9.83
N ASN A 133 -3.86 10.02 -9.22
CA ASN A 133 -4.31 11.04 -8.29
C ASN A 133 -5.16 10.46 -7.15
N LEU A 134 -5.25 11.19 -6.03
CA LEU A 134 -6.07 10.86 -4.86
C LEU A 134 -7.01 12.01 -4.49
#